data_41aeaca257bde88afd5e97fc2be06dc2
#
_entry.id   41aeaca257bde88afd5e97fc2be06dc2
#
_cell.length_a   1.000
_cell.length_b   1.000
_cell.length_c   1.000
_cell.angle_alpha   90.00
_cell.angle_beta   90.00
_cell.angle_gamma   90.00
#
_symmetry.space_group_name_H-M   'P 1'
#
loop_
_entity.id
_entity.type
_entity.pdbx_description
1 polymer ?
#
loop_
_entity_poly.entity_id
_entity_poly.type
_entity_poly.pdbx_seq_one_letter_code
_entity_poly.pdbx_strand_id
1 'polypeptide(L)'
;MSGQTSDLPLPKPRPPSMEALAKARAAMQAEAAAPRRASWKAGVAKASGTIVGLSLAVAGVLLAVGACTVDFLSSRAATLASLMTVGVVTAWASLRPGGRVGRLVSLGLVVVAAVLIVLVRGAGEPSTQPAWVCTASHFAVGLAPAAVVIALLRGMAPNRLRAVVAGLAAGTTGALVGELACAQSAGHVAVFHLSAWVLVALVVTFISTRLTPRSYAP
;
A
#
# COMPACT_ATOMS: atom_id res chain seq x y z
N MET A 1 38.92 -36.38 11.85
CA MET A 1 39.54 -35.04 11.73
C MET A 1 38.72 -34.11 12.62
N SER A 2 39.14 -33.95 13.88
CA SER A 2 38.51 -33.09 14.89
C SER A 2 38.95 -31.64 14.67
N GLY A 3 38.06 -30.78 14.20
CA GLY A 3 38.29 -29.34 14.07
C GLY A 3 38.38 -28.71 15.46
N GLN A 4 39.58 -28.30 15.87
CA GLN A 4 39.79 -27.38 16.97
C GLN A 4 39.18 -26.02 16.62
N THR A 5 38.02 -25.70 17.19
CA THR A 5 37.54 -24.32 17.25
C THR A 5 38.45 -23.56 18.22
N SER A 6 39.31 -22.70 17.69
CA SER A 6 40.15 -21.81 18.49
C SER A 6 39.25 -20.82 19.21
N ASP A 7 39.06 -21.02 20.51
CA ASP A 7 38.47 -20.06 21.45
C ASP A 7 39.40 -18.84 21.57
N LEU A 8 39.31 -17.94 20.58
CA LEU A 8 39.93 -16.62 20.68
C LEU A 8 39.17 -15.81 21.75
N PRO A 9 39.82 -15.42 22.86
CA PRO A 9 39.16 -14.61 23.89
C PRO A 9 38.70 -13.28 23.30
N LEU A 10 37.38 -13.05 23.24
CA LEU A 10 36.82 -11.78 22.82
C LEU A 10 37.38 -10.64 23.69
N PRO A 11 37.87 -9.57 23.11
CA PRO A 11 38.38 -8.43 23.85
C PRO A 11 37.29 -7.87 24.77
N LYS A 12 37.59 -7.69 26.04
CA LYS A 12 36.64 -7.09 27.01
C LYS A 12 36.22 -5.71 26.52
N PRO A 13 34.90 -5.44 26.41
CA PRO A 13 34.42 -4.13 25.98
C PRO A 13 34.96 -3.04 26.90
N ARG A 14 35.62 -2.05 26.33
CA ARG A 14 36.05 -0.85 27.06
C ARG A 14 34.83 -0.06 27.52
N PRO A 15 34.80 0.40 28.77
CA PRO A 15 33.75 1.28 29.22
C PRO A 15 33.71 2.53 28.33
N PRO A 16 32.53 3.03 27.94
CA PRO A 16 32.41 4.21 27.10
C PRO A 16 33.04 5.43 27.80
N SER A 17 33.70 6.30 27.03
CA SER A 17 34.26 7.54 27.56
C SER A 17 33.15 8.46 28.06
N MET A 18 33.47 9.35 29.02
CA MET A 18 32.51 10.36 29.53
C MET A 18 31.97 11.25 28.41
N GLU A 19 32.79 11.53 27.40
CA GLU A 19 32.40 12.28 26.19
C GLU A 19 31.37 11.49 25.35
N ALA A 20 31.59 10.18 25.15
CA ALA A 20 30.65 9.32 24.46
C ALA A 20 29.31 9.22 25.20
N LEU A 21 29.33 9.15 26.54
CA LEU A 21 28.12 9.17 27.37
C LEU A 21 27.39 10.53 27.30
N ALA A 22 28.12 11.64 27.30
CA ALA A 22 27.53 12.97 27.16
C ALA A 22 26.88 13.15 25.77
N LYS A 23 27.56 12.70 24.71
CA LYS A 23 27.03 12.70 23.34
C LYS A 23 25.78 11.82 23.20
N ALA A 24 25.78 10.64 23.79
CA ALA A 24 24.63 9.76 23.82
C ALA A 24 23.43 10.38 24.57
N ARG A 25 23.68 11.01 25.72
CA ARG A 25 22.63 11.74 26.47
C ARG A 25 22.07 12.93 25.69
N ALA A 26 22.92 13.71 25.06
CA ALA A 26 22.49 14.83 24.21
C ALA A 26 21.64 14.34 23.02
N ALA A 27 22.04 13.24 22.37
CA ALA A 27 21.26 12.62 21.28
C ALA A 27 19.89 12.10 21.77
N MET A 28 19.84 11.47 22.95
CA MET A 28 18.57 11.02 23.55
C MET A 28 17.66 12.20 23.91
N GLN A 29 18.23 13.29 24.45
CA GLN A 29 17.47 14.51 24.75
C GLN A 29 16.95 15.20 23.49
N ALA A 30 17.75 15.27 22.44
CA ALA A 30 17.34 15.80 21.13
C ALA A 30 16.22 14.93 20.50
N GLU A 31 16.30 13.63 20.63
CA GLU A 31 15.25 12.70 20.15
C GLU A 31 13.95 12.83 20.98
N ALA A 32 14.05 13.06 22.30
CA ALA A 32 12.90 13.31 23.16
C ALA A 32 12.24 14.67 22.90
N ALA A 33 13.03 15.68 22.50
CA ALA A 33 12.56 17.02 22.13
C ALA A 33 12.05 17.10 20.69
N ALA A 34 12.36 16.10 19.84
CA ALA A 34 11.87 16.07 18.47
C ALA A 34 10.32 16.00 18.44
N PRO A 35 9.67 16.77 17.54
CA PRO A 35 8.21 16.76 17.44
C PRO A 35 7.73 15.32 17.29
N ARG A 36 6.79 14.92 18.17
CA ARG A 36 6.24 13.56 18.21
C ARG A 36 5.94 13.09 16.81
N ARG A 37 6.64 12.06 16.34
CA ARG A 37 6.36 11.41 15.05
C ARG A 37 4.87 11.13 14.99
N ALA A 38 4.24 11.57 13.88
CA ALA A 38 2.82 11.32 13.67
C ALA A 38 2.53 9.84 13.98
N SER A 39 1.58 9.58 14.86
CA SER A 39 1.31 8.21 15.31
C SER A 39 0.99 7.35 14.08
N TRP A 40 1.39 6.08 14.06
CA TRP A 40 1.06 5.14 12.98
C TRP A 40 -0.46 5.12 12.71
N LYS A 41 -1.29 5.36 13.74
CA LYS A 41 -2.75 5.51 13.63
C LYS A 41 -3.14 6.68 12.73
N ALA A 42 -2.49 7.84 12.90
CA ALA A 42 -2.70 8.98 12.01
C ALA A 42 -2.25 8.68 10.58
N GLY A 43 -1.16 7.92 10.40
CA GLY A 43 -0.73 7.41 9.10
C GLY A 43 -1.79 6.53 8.43
N VAL A 44 -2.37 5.57 9.18
CA VAL A 44 -3.48 4.73 8.71
C VAL A 44 -4.68 5.58 8.33
N ALA A 45 -5.09 6.52 9.19
CA ALA A 45 -6.21 7.40 8.91
C ALA A 45 -6.00 8.21 7.61
N LYS A 46 -4.78 8.75 7.38
CA LYS A 46 -4.45 9.45 6.14
C LYS A 46 -4.52 8.53 4.92
N ALA A 47 -3.88 7.36 4.97
CA ALA A 47 -3.87 6.43 3.86
C ALA A 47 -5.28 5.92 3.52
N SER A 48 -6.03 5.45 4.53
CA SER A 48 -7.42 4.99 4.36
C SER A 48 -8.34 6.13 3.92
N GLY A 49 -8.21 7.31 4.51
CA GLY A 49 -8.97 8.50 4.12
C GLY A 49 -8.71 8.91 2.66
N THR A 50 -7.46 8.81 2.19
CA THR A 50 -7.14 9.08 0.77
C THR A 50 -7.76 8.02 -0.15
N ILE A 51 -7.65 6.73 0.19
CA ILE A 51 -8.24 5.63 -0.59
C ILE A 51 -9.77 5.81 -0.67
N VAL A 52 -10.44 5.95 0.47
CA VAL A 52 -11.89 6.09 0.53
C VAL A 52 -12.35 7.39 -0.12
N GLY A 53 -11.74 8.52 0.24
CA GLY A 53 -12.13 9.84 -0.26
C GLY A 53 -11.97 9.95 -1.79
N LEU A 54 -10.84 9.47 -2.34
CA LEU A 54 -10.63 9.49 -3.78
C LEU A 54 -11.59 8.54 -4.50
N SER A 55 -11.83 7.35 -3.95
CA SER A 55 -12.79 6.39 -4.52
C SER A 55 -14.20 6.98 -4.58
N LEU A 56 -14.66 7.63 -3.51
CA LEU A 56 -15.97 8.28 -3.46
C LEU A 56 -16.03 9.49 -4.39
N ALA A 57 -14.95 10.29 -4.47
CA ALA A 57 -14.89 11.43 -5.38
C ALA A 57 -15.00 10.99 -6.85
N VAL A 58 -14.26 9.95 -7.24
CA VAL A 58 -14.34 9.40 -8.60
C VAL A 58 -15.72 8.81 -8.87
N ALA A 59 -16.30 8.05 -7.94
CA ALA A 59 -17.67 7.53 -8.08
C ALA A 59 -18.68 8.67 -8.26
N GLY A 60 -18.57 9.74 -7.48
CA GLY A 60 -19.41 10.93 -7.59
C GLY A 60 -19.27 11.63 -8.96
N VAL A 61 -18.05 11.76 -9.46
CA VAL A 61 -17.80 12.33 -10.79
C VAL A 61 -18.41 11.45 -11.89
N LEU A 62 -18.20 10.13 -11.85
CA LEU A 62 -18.76 9.21 -12.85
C LEU A 62 -20.30 9.22 -12.86
N LEU A 63 -20.92 9.34 -11.69
CA LEU A 63 -22.37 9.54 -11.59
C LEU A 63 -22.81 10.88 -12.18
N ALA A 64 -22.12 11.97 -11.84
CA ALA A 64 -22.48 13.31 -12.26
C ALA A 64 -22.37 13.51 -13.81
N VAL A 65 -21.41 12.83 -14.44
CA VAL A 65 -21.26 12.88 -15.92
C VAL A 65 -22.07 11.80 -16.64
N GLY A 66 -22.86 10.99 -15.90
CA GLY A 66 -23.68 9.92 -16.49
C GLY A 66 -22.90 8.70 -16.99
N ALA A 67 -21.61 8.59 -16.66
CA ALA A 67 -20.77 7.44 -17.04
C ALA A 67 -21.05 6.20 -16.17
N CYS A 68 -21.79 6.36 -15.07
CA CYS A 68 -22.26 5.30 -14.19
C CYS A 68 -23.66 5.64 -13.70
N THR A 69 -24.51 4.64 -13.50
CA THR A 69 -25.87 4.80 -12.95
C THR A 69 -25.96 4.27 -11.53
N VAL A 70 -27.00 4.70 -10.80
CA VAL A 70 -27.25 4.20 -9.42
C VAL A 70 -27.54 2.69 -9.45
N ASP A 71 -28.27 2.21 -10.46
CA ASP A 71 -28.57 0.78 -10.60
C ASP A 71 -27.30 -0.04 -10.86
N PHE A 72 -26.39 0.47 -11.68
CA PHE A 72 -25.08 -0.15 -11.90
C PHE A 72 -24.27 -0.20 -10.60
N LEU A 73 -24.24 0.90 -9.82
CA LEU A 73 -23.59 0.94 -8.51
C LEU A 73 -24.19 -0.09 -7.54
N SER A 74 -25.53 -0.18 -7.48
CA SER A 74 -26.21 -1.11 -6.60
C SER A 74 -25.90 -2.57 -6.96
N SER A 75 -25.84 -2.91 -8.25
CA SER A 75 -25.48 -4.25 -8.73
C SER A 75 -24.04 -4.65 -8.40
N ARG A 76 -23.15 -3.67 -8.19
CA ARG A 76 -21.73 -3.85 -7.85
C ARG A 76 -21.40 -3.58 -6.39
N ALA A 77 -22.40 -3.23 -5.56
CA ALA A 77 -22.19 -2.77 -4.19
C ALA A 77 -21.34 -3.73 -3.35
N ALA A 78 -21.57 -5.04 -3.45
CA ALA A 78 -20.79 -6.05 -2.71
C ALA A 78 -19.31 -6.06 -3.13
N THR A 79 -19.02 -6.00 -4.43
CA THR A 79 -17.64 -5.94 -4.96
C THR A 79 -16.95 -4.64 -4.55
N LEU A 80 -17.64 -3.51 -4.66
CA LEU A 80 -17.11 -2.21 -4.28
C LEU A 80 -16.83 -2.14 -2.78
N ALA A 81 -17.74 -2.63 -1.94
CA ALA A 81 -17.57 -2.71 -0.49
C ALA A 81 -16.40 -3.63 -0.11
N SER A 82 -16.25 -4.77 -0.78
CA SER A 82 -15.13 -5.70 -0.54
C SER A 82 -13.80 -5.06 -0.90
N LEU A 83 -13.69 -4.39 -2.05
CA LEU A 83 -12.49 -3.66 -2.46
C LEU A 83 -12.13 -2.54 -1.49
N MET A 84 -13.12 -1.76 -1.06
CA MET A 84 -12.92 -0.69 -0.08
C MET A 84 -12.38 -1.26 1.24
N THR A 85 -13.00 -2.33 1.73
CA THR A 85 -12.57 -3.02 2.96
C THR A 85 -11.15 -3.57 2.83
N VAL A 86 -10.83 -4.23 1.72
CA VAL A 86 -9.48 -4.73 1.43
C VAL A 86 -8.47 -3.59 1.42
N GLY A 87 -8.79 -2.46 0.77
CA GLY A 87 -7.93 -1.28 0.75
C GLY A 87 -7.62 -0.74 2.14
N VAL A 88 -8.63 -0.57 2.98
CA VAL A 88 -8.48 -0.08 4.36
C VAL A 88 -7.70 -1.07 5.25
N VAL A 89 -8.07 -2.36 5.22
CA VAL A 89 -7.39 -3.41 6.00
C VAL A 89 -5.93 -3.55 5.58
N THR A 90 -5.66 -3.49 4.29
CA THR A 90 -4.31 -3.59 3.73
C THR A 90 -3.46 -2.35 4.09
N ALA A 91 -4.04 -1.15 4.05
CA ALA A 91 -3.40 0.08 4.52
C ALA A 91 -3.07 -0.02 6.03
N TRP A 92 -4.01 -0.48 6.83
CA TRP A 92 -3.79 -0.71 8.26
C TRP A 92 -2.67 -1.73 8.52
N ALA A 93 -2.69 -2.89 7.87
CA ALA A 93 -1.70 -3.95 8.04
C ALA A 93 -0.29 -3.48 7.60
N SER A 94 -0.20 -2.64 6.55
CA SER A 94 1.06 -2.11 6.07
C SER A 94 1.70 -1.13 7.04
N LEU A 95 0.92 -0.23 7.65
CA LEU A 95 1.42 0.86 8.48
C LEU A 95 1.53 0.51 9.96
N ARG A 96 0.90 -0.59 10.42
CA ARG A 96 0.99 -1.06 11.80
C ARG A 96 2.42 -1.51 12.13
N PRO A 97 2.99 -1.09 13.29
CA PRO A 97 4.25 -1.64 13.81
C PRO A 97 4.16 -3.15 14.05
N GLY A 98 5.23 -3.88 13.80
CA GLY A 98 5.22 -5.35 13.91
C GLY A 98 4.36 -6.00 12.81
N GLY A 99 3.57 -7.00 13.12
CA GLY A 99 2.46 -7.46 12.29
C GLY A 99 2.80 -8.16 10.97
N ARG A 100 3.87 -9.02 10.92
CA ARG A 100 4.15 -9.85 9.73
C ARG A 100 2.94 -10.71 9.35
N VAL A 101 2.30 -11.32 10.33
CA VAL A 101 1.10 -12.15 10.11
C VAL A 101 -0.03 -11.33 9.51
N GLY A 102 -0.32 -10.13 10.05
CA GLY A 102 -1.36 -9.25 9.50
C GLY A 102 -1.10 -8.87 8.04
N ARG A 103 0.16 -8.67 7.64
CA ARG A 103 0.52 -8.40 6.24
C ARG A 103 0.33 -9.61 5.33
N LEU A 104 0.66 -10.81 5.81
CA LEU A 104 0.42 -12.04 5.05
C LEU A 104 -1.08 -12.32 4.88
N VAL A 105 -1.86 -12.12 5.94
CA VAL A 105 -3.33 -12.23 5.88
C VAL A 105 -3.90 -11.22 4.89
N SER A 106 -3.44 -9.96 4.92
CA SER A 106 -3.91 -8.94 3.98
C SER A 106 -3.53 -9.24 2.53
N LEU A 107 -2.38 -9.87 2.27
CA LEU A 107 -2.06 -10.40 0.93
C LEU A 107 -3.06 -11.47 0.49
N GLY A 108 -3.40 -12.40 1.37
CA GLY A 108 -4.44 -13.40 1.11
C GLY A 108 -5.78 -12.76 0.78
N LEU A 109 -6.19 -11.73 1.52
CA LEU A 109 -7.42 -10.98 1.24
C LEU A 109 -7.39 -10.28 -0.13
N VAL A 110 -6.24 -9.70 -0.53
CA VAL A 110 -6.08 -9.11 -1.87
C VAL A 110 -6.25 -10.16 -2.96
N VAL A 111 -5.63 -11.34 -2.80
CA VAL A 111 -5.76 -12.44 -3.77
C VAL A 111 -7.22 -12.91 -3.85
N VAL A 112 -7.88 -13.10 -2.72
CA VAL A 112 -9.30 -13.47 -2.68
C VAL A 112 -10.15 -12.41 -3.38
N ALA A 113 -9.95 -11.13 -3.10
CA ALA A 113 -10.67 -10.05 -3.75
C ALA A 113 -10.43 -10.04 -5.28
N ALA A 114 -9.18 -10.20 -5.72
CA ALA A 114 -8.85 -10.28 -7.14
C ALA A 114 -9.55 -11.44 -7.85
N VAL A 115 -9.56 -12.62 -7.22
CA VAL A 115 -10.27 -13.80 -7.75
C VAL A 115 -11.78 -13.56 -7.80
N LEU A 116 -12.37 -13.02 -6.73
CA LEU A 116 -13.81 -12.73 -6.67
C LEU A 116 -14.23 -11.73 -7.75
N ILE A 117 -13.46 -10.67 -7.98
CA ILE A 117 -13.73 -9.69 -9.04
C ILE A 117 -13.80 -10.37 -10.41
N VAL A 118 -12.86 -11.26 -10.69
CA VAL A 118 -12.83 -12.00 -11.96
C VAL A 118 -14.01 -12.99 -12.07
N LEU A 119 -14.32 -13.72 -11.01
CA LEU A 119 -15.38 -14.74 -11.01
C LEU A 119 -16.79 -14.15 -11.11
N VAL A 120 -17.02 -12.98 -10.50
CA VAL A 120 -18.33 -12.30 -10.51
C VAL A 120 -18.61 -11.62 -11.86
N ARG A 121 -17.57 -11.42 -12.68
CA ARG A 121 -17.71 -10.81 -14.01
C ARG A 121 -18.34 -11.79 -15.00
N GLY A 122 -19.37 -11.33 -15.68
CA GLY A 122 -19.99 -12.04 -16.81
C GLY A 122 -19.19 -11.91 -18.11
N ALA A 123 -19.85 -12.20 -19.22
CA ALA A 123 -19.27 -12.13 -20.56
C ALA A 123 -18.72 -10.74 -20.95
N GLY A 124 -19.27 -9.69 -20.36
CA GLY A 124 -18.86 -8.30 -20.60
C GLY A 124 -19.32 -7.79 -21.99
N GLU A 125 -19.32 -6.48 -22.13
CA GLU A 125 -19.63 -5.83 -23.39
C GLU A 125 -18.34 -5.47 -24.14
N PRO A 126 -18.31 -5.56 -25.48
CA PRO A 126 -17.16 -5.12 -26.26
C PRO A 126 -17.00 -3.62 -26.13
N SER A 127 -15.75 -3.16 -25.94
CA SER A 127 -15.42 -1.74 -25.91
C SER A 127 -14.73 -1.31 -27.19
N THR A 128 -15.02 -0.12 -27.64
CA THR A 128 -14.31 0.55 -28.74
C THR A 128 -12.97 1.13 -28.32
N GLN A 129 -12.73 1.24 -27.01
CA GLN A 129 -11.50 1.81 -26.48
C GLN A 129 -10.38 0.75 -26.40
N PRO A 130 -9.11 1.13 -26.69
CA PRO A 130 -7.97 0.25 -26.52
C PRO A 130 -7.85 -0.23 -25.06
N ALA A 131 -7.64 -1.52 -24.86
CA ALA A 131 -7.63 -2.14 -23.53
C ALA A 131 -6.57 -1.54 -22.58
N TRP A 132 -5.43 -1.08 -23.08
CA TRP A 132 -4.39 -0.44 -22.28
C TRP A 132 -4.84 0.87 -21.59
N VAL A 133 -5.88 1.54 -22.15
CA VAL A 133 -6.44 2.76 -21.54
C VAL A 133 -6.99 2.47 -20.15
N CYS A 134 -7.60 1.29 -19.96
CA CYS A 134 -8.04 0.84 -18.63
C CYS A 134 -6.85 0.72 -17.66
N THR A 135 -5.78 0.04 -18.07
CA THR A 135 -4.57 -0.07 -17.22
C THR A 135 -4.00 1.29 -16.86
N ALA A 136 -3.88 2.19 -17.86
CA ALA A 136 -3.33 3.53 -17.66
C ALA A 136 -4.18 4.40 -16.72
N SER A 137 -5.50 4.38 -16.86
CA SER A 137 -6.41 5.14 -16.00
C SER A 137 -6.40 4.63 -14.56
N HIS A 138 -6.42 3.31 -14.36
CA HIS A 138 -6.34 2.71 -13.02
C HIS A 138 -5.01 3.00 -12.34
N PHE A 139 -3.92 2.88 -13.11
CA PHE A 139 -2.59 3.23 -12.63
C PHE A 139 -2.52 4.70 -12.22
N ALA A 140 -3.00 5.62 -13.07
CA ALA A 140 -3.00 7.04 -12.80
C ALA A 140 -3.78 7.41 -11.52
N VAL A 141 -4.98 6.83 -11.33
CA VAL A 141 -5.78 7.05 -10.11
C VAL A 141 -5.09 6.47 -8.88
N GLY A 142 -4.40 5.32 -9.01
CA GLY A 142 -3.63 4.70 -7.94
C GLY A 142 -2.39 5.50 -7.50
N LEU A 143 -1.88 6.43 -8.33
CA LEU A 143 -0.67 7.22 -8.00
C LEU A 143 -0.88 8.16 -6.82
N ALA A 144 -2.05 8.76 -6.65
CA ALA A 144 -2.31 9.69 -5.55
C ALA A 144 -2.21 8.99 -4.16
N PRO A 145 -2.96 7.88 -3.89
CA PRO A 145 -2.76 7.13 -2.65
C PRO A 145 -1.35 6.50 -2.55
N ALA A 146 -0.71 6.13 -3.69
CA ALA A 146 0.66 5.64 -3.70
C ALA A 146 1.64 6.70 -3.17
N ALA A 147 1.52 7.96 -3.59
CA ALA A 147 2.34 9.06 -3.08
C ALA A 147 2.18 9.25 -1.57
N VAL A 148 0.95 9.15 -1.05
CA VAL A 148 0.68 9.24 0.39
C VAL A 148 1.35 8.10 1.15
N VAL A 149 1.19 6.83 0.70
CA VAL A 149 1.80 5.69 1.41
C VAL A 149 3.32 5.72 1.31
N ILE A 150 3.92 6.14 0.19
CA ILE A 150 5.37 6.32 0.05
C ILE A 150 5.87 7.35 1.08
N ALA A 151 5.19 8.49 1.19
CA ALA A 151 5.54 9.54 2.16
C ALA A 151 5.48 9.03 3.61
N LEU A 152 4.49 8.19 3.93
CA LEU A 152 4.34 7.57 5.25
C LEU A 152 5.42 6.52 5.51
N LEU A 153 5.75 5.68 4.51
CA LEU A 153 6.77 4.64 4.61
C LEU A 153 8.18 5.21 4.84
N ARG A 154 8.49 6.42 4.35
CA ARG A 154 9.77 7.11 4.63
C ARG A 154 10.01 7.40 6.11
N GLY A 155 8.97 7.46 6.93
CA GLY A 155 9.07 7.61 8.38
C GLY A 155 9.22 6.29 9.14
N MET A 156 9.33 5.15 8.45
CA MET A 156 9.30 3.81 9.03
C MET A 156 10.55 3.02 8.62
N ALA A 157 10.93 2.02 9.44
CA ALA A 157 12.01 1.10 9.08
C ALA A 157 11.71 0.39 7.73
N PRO A 158 12.70 0.28 6.82
CA PRO A 158 12.52 -0.31 5.50
C PRO A 158 12.11 -1.78 5.62
N ASN A 159 11.06 -2.18 4.90
CA ASN A 159 10.57 -3.55 4.89
C ASN A 159 9.81 -3.80 3.58
N ARG A 160 10.33 -4.74 2.76
CA ARG A 160 9.76 -5.05 1.43
C ARG A 160 8.31 -5.51 1.50
N LEU A 161 7.99 -6.42 2.42
CA LEU A 161 6.61 -6.91 2.58
C LEU A 161 5.65 -5.77 2.94
N ARG A 162 6.08 -4.85 3.81
CA ARG A 162 5.31 -3.64 4.13
C ARG A 162 5.06 -2.78 2.89
N ALA A 163 6.09 -2.56 2.07
CA ALA A 163 5.99 -1.75 0.87
C ALA A 163 5.05 -2.37 -0.17
N VAL A 164 5.13 -3.69 -0.39
CA VAL A 164 4.21 -4.42 -1.28
C VAL A 164 2.77 -4.26 -0.79
N VAL A 165 2.50 -4.54 0.49
CA VAL A 165 1.16 -4.46 1.07
C VAL A 165 0.61 -3.02 1.01
N ALA A 166 1.46 -2.01 1.25
CA ALA A 166 1.08 -0.60 1.13
C ALA A 166 0.76 -0.20 -0.32
N GLY A 167 1.53 -0.71 -1.28
CA GLY A 167 1.28 -0.48 -2.70
C GLY A 167 0.00 -1.16 -3.18
N LEU A 168 -0.29 -2.37 -2.70
CA LEU A 168 -1.57 -3.04 -2.96
C LEU A 168 -2.75 -2.25 -2.37
N ALA A 169 -2.60 -1.69 -1.16
CA ALA A 169 -3.62 -0.80 -0.59
C ALA A 169 -3.88 0.43 -1.47
N ALA A 170 -2.83 1.06 -1.98
CA ALA A 170 -2.97 2.20 -2.88
C ALA A 170 -3.64 1.81 -4.21
N GLY A 171 -3.29 0.65 -4.76
CA GLY A 171 -3.82 0.14 -6.02
C GLY A 171 -5.30 -0.24 -5.96
N THR A 172 -5.87 -0.51 -4.76
CA THR A 172 -7.31 -0.80 -4.62
C THR A 172 -8.19 0.34 -5.14
N THR A 173 -7.72 1.59 -5.06
CA THR A 173 -8.46 2.75 -5.59
C THR A 173 -8.61 2.64 -7.11
N GLY A 174 -7.54 2.29 -7.83
CA GLY A 174 -7.60 2.03 -9.27
C GLY A 174 -8.52 0.86 -9.61
N ALA A 175 -8.41 -0.27 -8.88
CA ALA A 175 -9.27 -1.42 -9.08
C ALA A 175 -10.76 -1.07 -8.88
N LEU A 176 -11.08 -0.27 -7.86
CA LEU A 176 -12.42 0.20 -7.57
C LEU A 176 -12.97 1.08 -8.71
N VAL A 177 -12.16 2.02 -9.21
CA VAL A 177 -12.53 2.85 -10.38
C VAL A 177 -12.79 1.97 -11.59
N GLY A 178 -11.99 0.91 -11.79
CA GLY A 178 -12.21 -0.06 -12.85
C GLY A 178 -13.53 -0.78 -12.75
N GLU A 179 -13.95 -1.14 -11.54
CA GLU A 179 -15.26 -1.75 -11.31
C GLU A 179 -16.41 -0.80 -11.63
N LEU A 180 -16.20 0.51 -11.44
CA LEU A 180 -17.20 1.54 -11.70
C LEU A 180 -17.30 1.94 -13.18
N ALA A 181 -16.18 1.96 -13.90
CA ALA A 181 -16.10 2.55 -15.23
C ALA A 181 -16.01 1.51 -16.37
N CYS A 182 -15.85 0.21 -16.05
CA CYS A 182 -15.58 -0.81 -17.05
C CYS A 182 -16.59 -1.96 -16.99
N ALA A 183 -17.31 -2.18 -18.09
CA ALA A 183 -18.26 -3.28 -18.28
C ALA A 183 -17.67 -4.50 -19.02
N GLN A 184 -16.34 -4.55 -19.19
CA GLN A 184 -15.62 -5.57 -19.95
C GLN A 184 -15.63 -6.96 -19.27
N SER A 185 -15.28 -7.98 -20.02
CA SER A 185 -15.24 -9.40 -19.58
C SER A 185 -14.25 -9.69 -18.47
N ALA A 186 -14.40 -10.86 -17.85
CA ALA A 186 -13.47 -11.36 -16.83
C ALA A 186 -12.01 -11.42 -17.30
N GLY A 187 -11.78 -11.84 -18.54
CA GLY A 187 -10.43 -11.87 -19.13
C GLY A 187 -9.80 -10.48 -19.26
N HIS A 188 -10.57 -9.47 -19.65
CA HIS A 188 -10.11 -8.09 -19.69
C HIS A 188 -9.73 -7.59 -18.28
N VAL A 189 -10.58 -7.82 -17.30
CA VAL A 189 -10.32 -7.43 -15.91
C VAL A 189 -9.06 -8.11 -15.36
N ALA A 190 -8.91 -9.40 -15.59
CA ALA A 190 -7.74 -10.14 -15.15
C ALA A 190 -6.43 -9.59 -15.75
N VAL A 191 -6.42 -9.23 -17.03
CA VAL A 191 -5.19 -8.77 -17.70
C VAL A 191 -4.92 -7.29 -17.45
N PHE A 192 -5.91 -6.42 -17.58
CA PHE A 192 -5.70 -4.97 -17.62
C PHE A 192 -5.93 -4.26 -16.27
N HIS A 193 -6.88 -4.73 -15.46
CA HIS A 193 -7.15 -4.11 -14.15
C HIS A 193 -6.22 -4.66 -13.07
N LEU A 194 -6.04 -5.99 -13.01
CA LEU A 194 -5.14 -6.58 -12.01
C LEU A 194 -3.67 -6.25 -12.30
N SER A 195 -3.27 -6.12 -13.57
CA SER A 195 -1.92 -5.66 -13.91
C SER A 195 -1.65 -4.24 -13.41
N ALA A 196 -2.62 -3.31 -13.54
CA ALA A 196 -2.50 -1.96 -12.99
C ALA A 196 -2.32 -1.97 -11.47
N TRP A 197 -3.07 -2.83 -10.77
CA TRP A 197 -2.94 -3.00 -9.32
C TRP A 197 -1.53 -3.47 -8.93
N VAL A 198 -1.02 -4.49 -9.63
CA VAL A 198 0.35 -4.99 -9.44
C VAL A 198 1.39 -3.91 -9.77
N LEU A 199 1.21 -3.14 -10.84
CA LEU A 199 2.12 -2.06 -11.21
C LEU A 199 2.22 -0.99 -10.13
N VAL A 200 1.11 -0.57 -9.53
CA VAL A 200 1.13 0.37 -8.40
C VAL A 200 1.93 -0.23 -7.23
N ALA A 201 1.71 -1.51 -6.91
CA ALA A 201 2.44 -2.17 -5.83
C ALA A 201 3.94 -2.26 -6.12
N LEU A 202 4.33 -2.53 -7.36
CA LEU A 202 5.74 -2.56 -7.79
C LEU A 202 6.38 -1.17 -7.69
N VAL A 203 5.70 -0.12 -8.15
CA VAL A 203 6.20 1.26 -8.07
C VAL A 203 6.39 1.69 -6.61
N VAL A 204 5.40 1.46 -5.75
CA VAL A 204 5.52 1.77 -4.32
C VAL A 204 6.68 1.00 -3.69
N THR A 205 6.82 -0.29 -4.00
CA THR A 205 7.89 -1.13 -3.47
C THR A 205 9.25 -0.64 -3.94
N PHE A 206 9.40 -0.40 -5.24
CA PHE A 206 10.66 0.07 -5.83
C PHE A 206 11.09 1.41 -5.22
N ILE A 207 10.21 2.40 -5.21
CA ILE A 207 10.51 3.73 -4.67
C ILE A 207 10.80 3.64 -3.17
N SER A 208 9.98 2.93 -2.40
CA SER A 208 10.16 2.83 -0.94
C SER A 208 11.44 2.12 -0.54
N THR A 209 11.95 1.19 -1.37
CA THR A 209 13.21 0.49 -1.10
C THR A 209 14.45 1.28 -1.52
N ARG A 210 14.30 2.30 -2.38
CA ARG A 210 15.38 3.19 -2.84
C ARG A 210 15.48 4.47 -2.04
N LEU A 211 14.41 4.89 -1.38
CA LEU A 211 14.43 6.11 -0.57
C LEU A 211 15.06 5.83 0.80
N THR A 212 16.01 6.68 1.19
CA THR A 212 16.57 6.67 2.54
C THR A 212 15.50 7.04 3.55
N PRO A 213 15.28 6.24 4.61
CA PRO A 213 14.35 6.58 5.66
C PRO A 213 14.74 7.92 6.32
N ARG A 214 13.76 8.77 6.61
CA ARG A 214 14.00 10.08 7.25
C ARG A 214 14.69 9.96 8.60
N SER A 215 14.54 8.84 9.31
CA SER A 215 15.19 8.56 10.58
C SER A 215 16.70 8.32 10.47
N TYR A 216 17.23 8.14 9.26
CA TYR A 216 18.65 7.93 8.96
C TYR A 216 19.21 9.02 8.05
N ALA A 217 18.44 10.05 7.74
CA ALA A 217 18.97 11.22 7.07
C ALA A 217 19.88 11.98 8.04
N PRO A 218 21.11 12.36 7.62
CA PRO A 218 22.05 13.13 8.45
C PRO A 218 21.49 14.49 8.82
#